data_4852affb16f2fa0e9631591f31978b87
#
_entry.id   4852affb16f2fa0e9631591f31978b87
#
_cell.length_a   1.000
_cell.length_b   1.000
_cell.length_c   1.000
_cell.angle_alpha   90.00
_cell.angle_beta   90.00
_cell.angle_gamma   90.00
#
_symmetry.space_group_name_H-M   'P 1'
#
loop_
_entity.id
_entity.type
_entity.pdbx_description
1 polymer ?
#
loop_
_entity_poly.entity_id
_entity_poly.type
_entity_poly.pdbx_seq_one_letter_code
_entity_poly.pdbx_strand_id
1 'polypeptide(L)'
;MIIAPATKKVVLVIEDELQIRRLLRACLEHNGWEVFEAATGADGIGEAASRKPDVIILDLGLPDLDGQVVLKRLREWSQVPILILSVRGHEEDKIAALDNGANDYVTKPFSPGELLARLRAAQRSAAIPEKSAVFKSGRLQVNLAAREVKVDGQRVKLTATEYSLLRLFVQHAGKVLTHGQILREAWGRQESDNTGQLRVYITYLRDKLEANPSEPELLLTEPGVGYRLVFTE
;
A
#
# COMPACT_ATOMS: atom_id res chain seq x y z
N MET A 1 37.09 -3.33 -11.29
CA MET A 1 35.84 -2.59 -11.06
C MET A 1 35.18 -3.25 -9.84
N ILE A 2 35.33 -2.65 -8.66
CA ILE A 2 34.77 -3.21 -7.41
C ILE A 2 33.27 -2.88 -7.42
N ILE A 3 32.44 -3.90 -7.65
CA ILE A 3 30.98 -3.77 -7.50
C ILE A 3 30.75 -3.57 -6.00
N ALA A 4 30.34 -2.37 -5.59
CA ALA A 4 29.92 -2.12 -4.21
C ALA A 4 28.81 -3.14 -3.87
N PRO A 5 28.86 -3.81 -2.69
CA PRO A 5 27.82 -4.73 -2.28
C PRO A 5 26.50 -3.98 -2.24
N ALA A 6 25.48 -4.49 -2.92
CA ALA A 6 24.14 -3.93 -2.86
C ALA A 6 23.73 -3.88 -1.38
N THR A 7 23.43 -2.70 -0.87
CA THR A 7 22.96 -2.52 0.51
C THR A 7 21.69 -3.34 0.67
N LYS A 8 21.71 -4.28 1.63
CA LYS A 8 20.51 -5.07 1.94
C LYS A 8 19.40 -4.13 2.39
N LYS A 9 18.19 -4.38 1.94
CA LYS A 9 17.01 -3.65 2.39
C LYS A 9 16.69 -4.06 3.82
N VAL A 10 16.32 -3.10 4.63
CA VAL A 10 16.05 -3.27 6.07
C VAL A 10 14.55 -3.38 6.29
N VAL A 11 14.12 -4.42 7.02
CA VAL A 11 12.74 -4.56 7.50
C VAL A 11 12.72 -4.61 9.02
N LEU A 12 11.81 -3.85 9.61
CA LEU A 12 11.50 -3.92 11.04
C LEU A 12 10.21 -4.69 11.24
N VAL A 13 10.25 -5.72 12.06
CA VAL A 13 9.10 -6.56 12.45
C VAL A 13 8.73 -6.23 13.89
N ILE A 14 7.52 -5.68 14.10
CA ILE A 14 6.96 -5.36 15.42
C ILE A 14 5.83 -6.37 15.68
N GLU A 15 6.11 -7.40 16.46
CA GLU A 15 5.26 -8.56 16.65
C GLU A 15 5.61 -9.21 17.99
N ASP A 16 4.65 -9.51 18.86
CA ASP A 16 4.92 -10.07 20.19
C ASP A 16 5.07 -11.60 20.17
N GLU A 17 4.41 -12.30 19.24
CA GLU A 17 4.48 -13.76 19.15
C GLU A 17 5.83 -14.24 18.60
N LEU A 18 6.64 -14.86 19.45
CA LEU A 18 7.98 -15.34 19.08
C LEU A 18 7.97 -16.29 17.86
N GLN A 19 6.94 -17.13 17.74
CA GLN A 19 6.84 -18.09 16.63
C GLN A 19 6.62 -17.37 15.30
N ILE A 20 5.78 -16.32 15.28
CA ILE A 20 5.53 -15.51 14.12
C ILE A 20 6.76 -14.70 13.75
N ARG A 21 7.44 -14.08 14.72
CA ARG A 21 8.72 -13.37 14.46
C ARG A 21 9.75 -14.31 13.81
N ARG A 22 9.94 -15.53 14.34
CA ARG A 22 10.87 -16.51 13.75
C ARG A 22 10.51 -16.91 12.32
N LEU A 23 9.22 -17.12 12.05
CA LEU A 23 8.73 -17.42 10.70
C LEU A 23 9.02 -16.24 9.74
N LEU A 24 8.69 -15.01 10.16
CA LEU A 24 8.93 -13.80 9.39
C LEU A 24 10.42 -13.60 9.13
N ARG A 25 11.27 -13.72 10.16
CA ARG A 25 12.71 -13.60 10.03
C ARG A 25 13.25 -14.59 8.98
N ALA A 26 12.95 -15.88 9.13
CA ALA A 26 13.43 -16.89 8.20
C ALA A 26 12.99 -16.63 6.76
N CYS A 27 11.73 -16.25 6.57
CA CYS A 27 11.16 -15.89 5.26
C CYS A 27 11.85 -14.66 4.65
N LEU A 28 12.03 -13.60 5.42
CA LEU A 28 12.56 -12.33 4.96
C LEU A 28 14.06 -12.41 4.68
N GLU A 29 14.84 -13.02 5.58
CA GLU A 29 16.30 -13.21 5.39
C GLU A 29 16.59 -14.08 4.17
N HIS A 30 15.81 -15.16 3.94
CA HIS A 30 15.91 -15.98 2.74
C HIS A 30 15.69 -15.19 1.45
N ASN A 31 14.88 -14.11 1.52
CA ASN A 31 14.61 -13.22 0.40
C ASN A 31 15.49 -11.95 0.38
N GLY A 32 16.62 -11.97 1.09
CA GLY A 32 17.66 -10.96 1.01
C GLY A 32 17.46 -9.70 1.87
N TRP A 33 16.51 -9.76 2.81
CA TRP A 33 16.29 -8.66 3.76
C TRP A 33 17.22 -8.75 4.97
N GLU A 34 17.56 -7.60 5.53
CA GLU A 34 18.11 -7.47 6.87
C GLU A 34 16.93 -7.23 7.84
N VAL A 35 16.77 -8.12 8.84
CA VAL A 35 15.59 -8.13 9.70
C VAL A 35 15.93 -7.66 11.11
N PHE A 36 15.27 -6.61 11.56
CA PHE A 36 15.23 -6.17 12.95
C PHE A 36 13.87 -6.53 13.55
N GLU A 37 13.84 -6.80 14.85
CA GLU A 37 12.64 -7.26 15.55
C GLU A 37 12.41 -6.44 16.81
N ALA A 38 11.15 -6.20 17.11
CA ALA A 38 10.67 -5.65 18.38
C ALA A 38 9.47 -6.47 18.86
N ALA A 39 9.41 -6.78 20.15
CA ALA A 39 8.33 -7.53 20.76
C ALA A 39 7.25 -6.63 21.37
N THR A 40 7.48 -5.35 21.42
CA THR A 40 6.59 -4.33 21.99
C THR A 40 6.44 -3.15 21.05
N GLY A 41 5.34 -2.40 21.17
CA GLY A 41 5.12 -1.19 20.40
C GLY A 41 6.11 -0.08 20.72
N ALA A 42 6.48 0.07 22.01
CA ALA A 42 7.45 1.07 22.44
C ALA A 42 8.84 0.81 21.86
N ASP A 43 9.33 -0.44 21.93
CA ASP A 43 10.60 -0.83 21.33
C ASP A 43 10.56 -0.66 19.80
N GLY A 44 9.44 -1.03 19.17
CA GLY A 44 9.24 -0.88 17.73
C GLY A 44 9.36 0.56 17.24
N ILE A 45 8.80 1.53 17.98
CA ILE A 45 8.94 2.95 17.67
C ILE A 45 10.42 3.39 17.80
N GLY A 46 11.11 2.95 18.87
CA GLY A 46 12.54 3.24 19.09
C GLY A 46 13.43 2.65 18.00
N GLU A 47 13.22 1.38 17.62
CA GLU A 47 13.96 0.73 16.54
C GLU A 47 13.68 1.37 15.17
N ALA A 48 12.45 1.78 14.89
CA ALA A 48 12.11 2.49 13.65
C ALA A 48 12.87 3.82 13.52
N ALA A 49 13.03 4.57 14.62
CA ALA A 49 13.77 5.83 14.64
C ALA A 49 15.27 5.62 14.44
N SER A 50 15.86 4.60 15.08
CA SER A 50 17.30 4.34 15.07
C SER A 50 17.76 3.64 13.78
N ARG A 51 17.02 2.62 13.29
CA ARG A 51 17.40 1.78 12.15
C ARG A 51 16.99 2.34 10.79
N LYS A 52 16.01 3.26 10.75
CA LYS A 52 15.46 3.82 9.50
C LYS A 52 15.12 2.73 8.49
N PRO A 53 14.22 1.80 8.83
CA PRO A 53 13.92 0.66 7.96
C PRO A 53 13.30 1.12 6.62
N ASP A 54 13.45 0.29 5.58
CA ASP A 54 12.81 0.49 4.28
C ASP A 54 11.34 0.10 4.29
N VAL A 55 10.93 -0.73 5.28
CA VAL A 55 9.53 -1.15 5.50
C VAL A 55 9.35 -1.62 6.93
N ILE A 56 8.15 -1.45 7.47
CA ILE A 56 7.74 -1.96 8.78
C ILE A 56 6.61 -2.99 8.59
N ILE A 57 6.71 -4.11 9.28
CA ILE A 57 5.60 -5.05 9.50
C ILE A 57 5.15 -4.82 10.95
N LEU A 58 3.85 -4.55 11.16
CA LEU A 58 3.31 -4.17 12.45
C LEU A 58 2.09 -5.02 12.80
N ASP A 59 2.17 -5.76 13.91
CA ASP A 59 0.97 -6.34 14.52
C ASP A 59 0.16 -5.27 15.28
N LEU A 60 -1.16 -5.44 15.26
CA LEU A 60 -2.09 -4.59 16.05
C LEU A 60 -2.28 -5.10 17.48
N GLY A 61 -1.99 -6.38 17.75
CA GLY A 61 -2.23 -7.06 19.02
C GLY A 61 -1.04 -7.04 19.99
N LEU A 62 -0.31 -5.92 20.08
CA LEU A 62 0.88 -5.83 20.93
C LEU A 62 0.53 -5.74 22.42
N PRO A 63 1.42 -6.20 23.34
CA PRO A 63 1.11 -6.32 24.76
C PRO A 63 1.14 -5.01 25.55
N ASP A 64 1.79 -3.98 25.03
CA ASP A 64 2.03 -2.70 25.72
C ASP A 64 1.19 -1.55 25.15
N LEU A 65 1.04 -1.51 23.81
CA LEU A 65 0.32 -0.48 23.09
C LEU A 65 -0.56 -1.10 22.01
N ASP A 66 -1.75 -0.56 21.78
CA ASP A 66 -2.52 -0.93 20.59
C ASP A 66 -1.71 -0.53 19.33
N GLY A 67 -1.58 -1.45 18.37
CA GLY A 67 -0.82 -1.20 17.15
C GLY A 67 -1.36 -0.04 16.31
N GLN A 68 -2.64 0.32 16.45
CA GLN A 68 -3.19 1.55 15.84
C GLN A 68 -2.54 2.82 16.44
N VAL A 69 -2.22 2.80 17.74
CA VAL A 69 -1.50 3.90 18.41
C VAL A 69 -0.06 3.94 17.92
N VAL A 70 0.60 2.78 17.80
CA VAL A 70 1.95 2.67 17.25
C VAL A 70 2.00 3.22 15.83
N LEU A 71 1.06 2.83 14.98
CA LEU A 71 0.93 3.31 13.60
C LEU A 71 0.81 4.85 13.54
N LYS A 72 -0.09 5.44 14.34
CA LYS A 72 -0.27 6.90 14.39
C LYS A 72 1.02 7.61 14.81
N ARG A 73 1.68 7.14 15.88
CA ARG A 73 2.95 7.72 16.35
C ARG A 73 4.06 7.63 15.31
N LEU A 74 4.16 6.51 14.59
CA LEU A 74 5.12 6.38 13.48
C LEU A 74 4.82 7.38 12.37
N ARG A 75 3.55 7.62 12.05
CA ARG A 75 3.12 8.54 10.97
C ARG A 75 3.33 10.01 11.31
N GLU A 76 3.48 10.39 12.57
CA GLU A 76 3.82 11.75 12.97
C GLU A 76 5.17 12.23 12.38
N TRP A 77 6.10 11.31 12.13
CA TRP A 77 7.44 11.64 11.68
C TRP A 77 7.99 10.78 10.54
N SER A 78 7.31 9.71 10.13
CA SER A 78 7.81 8.75 9.13
C SER A 78 6.79 8.43 8.05
N GLN A 79 7.25 8.42 6.79
CA GLN A 79 6.50 7.96 5.61
C GLN A 79 6.91 6.56 5.18
N VAL A 80 7.74 5.86 5.97
CA VAL A 80 8.17 4.49 5.67
C VAL A 80 6.94 3.60 5.44
N PRO A 81 6.94 2.72 4.42
CA PRO A 81 5.85 1.81 4.20
C PRO A 81 5.57 0.94 5.43
N ILE A 82 4.31 0.86 5.85
CA ILE A 82 3.86 0.02 6.97
C ILE A 82 2.84 -0.97 6.45
N LEU A 83 3.15 -2.26 6.61
CA LEU A 83 2.26 -3.39 6.36
C LEU A 83 1.72 -3.89 7.70
N ILE A 84 0.41 -3.84 7.88
CA ILE A 84 -0.23 -4.42 9.07
C ILE A 84 -0.34 -5.93 8.91
N LEU A 85 -0.01 -6.66 9.98
CA LEU A 85 -0.14 -8.11 10.06
C LEU A 85 -0.90 -8.45 11.34
N SER A 86 -2.17 -8.88 11.25
CA SER A 86 -2.99 -9.07 12.44
C SER A 86 -4.03 -10.18 12.29
N VAL A 87 -4.44 -10.77 13.42
CA VAL A 87 -5.58 -11.71 13.50
C VAL A 87 -6.93 -10.98 13.38
N ARG A 88 -6.96 -9.66 13.59
CA ARG A 88 -8.18 -8.85 13.48
C ARG A 88 -8.60 -8.80 12.01
N GLY A 89 -9.56 -9.66 11.65
CA GLY A 89 -10.05 -9.79 10.26
C GLY A 89 -11.25 -8.91 9.93
N HIS A 90 -11.79 -8.17 10.92
CA HIS A 90 -12.96 -7.31 10.69
C HIS A 90 -12.63 -6.18 9.72
N GLU A 91 -13.58 -5.89 8.86
CA GLU A 91 -13.46 -4.86 7.83
C GLU A 91 -13.17 -3.48 8.44
N GLU A 92 -13.79 -3.18 9.57
CA GLU A 92 -13.61 -1.93 10.32
C GLU A 92 -12.16 -1.74 10.79
N ASP A 93 -11.50 -2.80 11.29
CA ASP A 93 -10.09 -2.74 11.74
C ASP A 93 -9.14 -2.49 10.57
N LYS A 94 -9.42 -3.10 9.41
CA LYS A 94 -8.64 -2.89 8.18
C LYS A 94 -8.78 -1.46 7.68
N ILE A 95 -10.02 -0.96 7.61
CA ILE A 95 -10.34 0.42 7.20
C ILE A 95 -9.63 1.40 8.14
N ALA A 96 -9.77 1.20 9.46
CA ALA A 96 -9.14 2.07 10.45
C ALA A 96 -7.61 2.10 10.31
N ALA A 97 -6.96 0.96 10.08
CA ALA A 97 -5.51 0.91 9.88
C ALA A 97 -5.08 1.66 8.61
N LEU A 98 -5.77 1.45 7.50
CA LEU A 98 -5.47 2.11 6.23
C LEU A 98 -5.74 3.63 6.32
N ASP A 99 -6.83 4.05 6.95
CA ASP A 99 -7.16 5.46 7.18
C ASP A 99 -6.16 6.16 8.12
N ASN A 100 -5.56 5.40 9.06
CA ASN A 100 -4.47 5.88 9.91
C ASN A 100 -3.10 5.86 9.22
N GLY A 101 -3.05 5.51 7.92
CA GLY A 101 -1.85 5.63 7.09
C GLY A 101 -1.05 4.34 6.89
N ALA A 102 -1.59 3.16 7.20
CA ALA A 102 -1.00 1.91 6.74
C ALA A 102 -1.01 1.83 5.21
N ASN A 103 -0.02 1.17 4.63
CA ASN A 103 0.06 1.00 3.17
C ASN A 103 -0.75 -0.20 2.69
N ASP A 104 -0.83 -1.23 3.51
CA ASP A 104 -1.56 -2.47 3.21
C ASP A 104 -1.85 -3.24 4.50
N TYR A 105 -2.68 -4.28 4.40
CA TYR A 105 -3.12 -5.10 5.52
C TYR A 105 -3.11 -6.58 5.14
N VAL A 106 -2.57 -7.43 5.99
CA VAL A 106 -2.54 -8.90 5.86
C VAL A 106 -3.16 -9.53 7.08
N THR A 107 -4.11 -10.43 6.88
CA THR A 107 -4.72 -11.19 7.99
C THR A 107 -3.94 -12.46 8.28
N LYS A 108 -3.75 -12.77 9.56
CA LYS A 108 -3.25 -14.07 10.02
C LYS A 108 -4.39 -15.12 9.97
N PRO A 109 -4.17 -16.36 9.49
CA PRO A 109 -2.93 -16.88 8.93
C PRO A 109 -2.68 -16.39 7.50
N PHE A 110 -1.42 -16.21 7.14
CA PHE A 110 -0.98 -15.72 5.83
C PHE A 110 -0.02 -16.69 5.15
N SER A 111 0.09 -16.61 3.85
CA SER A 111 1.14 -17.34 3.13
C SER A 111 2.41 -16.47 3.00
N PRO A 112 3.61 -17.06 3.07
CA PRO A 112 4.86 -16.34 2.83
C PRO A 112 4.89 -15.62 1.48
N GLY A 113 4.32 -16.25 0.44
CA GLY A 113 4.25 -15.66 -0.91
C GLY A 113 3.41 -14.39 -0.96
N GLU A 114 2.24 -14.39 -0.29
CA GLU A 114 1.37 -13.21 -0.18
C GLU A 114 2.08 -12.08 0.54
N LEU A 115 2.66 -12.36 1.72
CA LEU A 115 3.39 -11.36 2.50
C LEU A 115 4.49 -10.68 1.67
N LEU A 116 5.33 -11.47 1.00
CA LEU A 116 6.41 -10.96 0.16
C LEU A 116 5.90 -10.15 -1.04
N ALA A 117 4.79 -10.57 -1.65
CA ALA A 117 4.19 -9.81 -2.75
C ALA A 117 3.70 -8.45 -2.28
N ARG A 118 3.02 -8.37 -1.11
CA ARG A 118 2.54 -7.13 -0.52
C ARG A 118 3.68 -6.23 -0.05
N LEU A 119 4.75 -6.79 0.54
CA LEU A 119 5.95 -6.03 0.89
C LEU A 119 6.60 -5.38 -0.33
N ARG A 120 6.76 -6.14 -1.43
CA ARG A 120 7.27 -5.58 -2.68
C ARG A 120 6.37 -4.47 -3.22
N ALA A 121 5.05 -4.63 -3.16
CA ALA A 121 4.10 -3.60 -3.58
C ALA A 121 4.23 -2.32 -2.73
N ALA A 122 4.30 -2.45 -1.41
CA ALA A 122 4.45 -1.32 -0.49
C ALA A 122 5.76 -0.54 -0.73
N GLN A 123 6.87 -1.25 -0.99
CA GLN A 123 8.14 -0.59 -1.31
C GLN A 123 8.12 0.15 -2.65
N ARG A 124 7.54 -0.46 -3.70
CA ARG A 124 7.43 0.22 -5.00
C ARG A 124 6.64 1.51 -4.89
N SER A 125 5.56 1.49 -4.12
CA SER A 125 4.75 2.67 -3.84
C SER A 125 5.55 3.81 -3.19
N ALA A 126 6.48 3.48 -2.28
CA ALA A 126 7.35 4.47 -1.64
C ALA A 126 8.46 4.99 -2.56
N ALA A 127 8.86 4.19 -3.54
CA ALA A 127 9.93 4.54 -4.48
C ALA A 127 9.47 5.39 -5.68
N ILE A 128 8.16 5.63 -5.85
CA ILE A 128 7.68 6.50 -6.92
C ILE A 128 8.07 7.94 -6.55
N PRO A 129 9.02 8.59 -7.27
CA PRO A 129 9.38 9.95 -6.97
C PRO A 129 8.16 10.85 -7.23
N GLU A 130 7.82 11.72 -6.29
CA GLU A 130 6.79 12.77 -6.50
C GLU A 130 7.03 13.62 -7.77
N LYS A 131 8.23 13.53 -8.34
CA LYS A 131 8.68 14.29 -9.51
C LYS A 131 8.67 13.51 -10.83
N SER A 132 8.30 12.24 -10.87
CA SER A 132 8.15 11.54 -12.15
C SER A 132 6.89 12.06 -12.84
N ALA A 133 7.06 12.90 -13.86
CA ALA A 133 5.93 13.44 -14.65
C ALA A 133 5.13 12.33 -15.36
N VAL A 134 5.69 11.12 -15.47
CA VAL A 134 5.09 9.98 -16.18
C VAL A 134 5.08 8.75 -15.29
N PHE A 135 3.90 8.31 -14.92
CA PHE A 135 3.65 7.00 -14.29
C PHE A 135 3.52 5.92 -15.37
N LYS A 136 4.13 4.75 -15.14
CA LYS A 136 3.99 3.58 -16.00
C LYS A 136 3.72 2.34 -15.16
N SER A 137 2.76 1.53 -15.58
CA SER A 137 2.44 0.24 -14.97
C SER A 137 1.87 -0.69 -16.02
N GLY A 138 2.64 -1.70 -16.43
CA GLY A 138 2.26 -2.58 -17.52
C GLY A 138 1.88 -1.79 -18.78
N ARG A 139 0.64 -1.96 -19.24
CA ARG A 139 0.08 -1.29 -20.42
C ARG A 139 -0.31 0.18 -20.20
N LEU A 140 -0.46 0.62 -18.94
CA LEU A 140 -0.90 1.97 -18.58
C LEU A 140 0.27 2.95 -18.49
N GLN A 141 0.12 4.12 -19.12
CA GLN A 141 1.02 5.26 -18.98
C GLN A 141 0.21 6.51 -18.68
N VAL A 142 0.59 7.24 -17.63
CA VAL A 142 -0.08 8.48 -17.23
C VAL A 142 0.95 9.59 -17.10
N ASN A 143 0.87 10.58 -17.96
CA ASN A 143 1.63 11.82 -17.82
C ASN A 143 0.79 12.83 -17.04
N LEU A 144 1.13 13.03 -15.76
CA LEU A 144 0.38 13.93 -14.87
C LEU A 144 0.53 15.38 -15.27
N ALA A 145 1.71 15.80 -15.77
CA ALA A 145 1.96 17.19 -16.19
C ALA A 145 1.17 17.53 -17.47
N ALA A 146 1.17 16.62 -18.45
CA ALA A 146 0.45 16.81 -19.70
C ALA A 146 -1.04 16.40 -19.62
N ARG A 147 -1.50 15.83 -18.51
CA ARG A 147 -2.82 15.22 -18.33
C ARG A 147 -3.16 14.23 -19.46
N GLU A 148 -2.16 13.45 -19.86
CA GLU A 148 -2.29 12.46 -20.94
C GLU A 148 -2.28 11.04 -20.38
N VAL A 149 -3.24 10.23 -20.84
CA VAL A 149 -3.36 8.82 -20.47
C VAL A 149 -3.25 7.96 -21.73
N LYS A 150 -2.42 6.93 -21.68
CA LYS A 150 -2.24 5.94 -22.75
C LYS A 150 -2.38 4.54 -22.20
N VAL A 151 -2.98 3.66 -23.00
CA VAL A 151 -3.05 2.21 -22.79
C VAL A 151 -2.52 1.56 -24.05
N ASP A 152 -1.52 0.68 -23.94
CA ASP A 152 -0.80 0.09 -25.09
C ASP A 152 -0.31 1.14 -26.11
N GLY A 153 0.14 2.28 -25.62
CA GLY A 153 0.60 3.39 -26.46
C GLY A 153 -0.52 4.24 -27.09
N GLN A 154 -1.78 3.80 -27.03
CA GLN A 154 -2.94 4.50 -27.57
C GLN A 154 -3.51 5.49 -26.55
N ARG A 155 -3.80 6.70 -26.99
CA ARG A 155 -4.38 7.75 -26.13
C ARG A 155 -5.80 7.40 -25.72
N VAL A 156 -6.07 7.44 -24.41
CA VAL A 156 -7.39 7.20 -23.83
C VAL A 156 -8.00 8.53 -23.37
N LYS A 157 -9.25 8.81 -23.77
CA LYS A 157 -9.99 9.99 -23.33
C LYS A 157 -10.73 9.70 -22.04
N LEU A 158 -10.38 10.42 -20.98
CA LEU A 158 -11.08 10.40 -19.70
C LEU A 158 -11.87 11.71 -19.51
N THR A 159 -13.00 11.59 -18.85
CA THR A 159 -13.73 12.76 -18.32
C THR A 159 -12.92 13.39 -17.17
N ALA A 160 -13.31 14.62 -16.76
CA ALA A 160 -12.62 15.30 -15.66
C ALA A 160 -12.64 14.49 -14.34
N THR A 161 -13.78 13.87 -14.02
CA THR A 161 -13.94 13.04 -12.82
C THR A 161 -13.13 11.75 -12.90
N GLU A 162 -13.18 11.03 -14.03
CA GLU A 162 -12.37 9.82 -14.24
C GLU A 162 -10.87 10.12 -14.15
N TYR A 163 -10.43 11.24 -14.73
CA TYR A 163 -9.03 11.64 -14.65
C TYR A 163 -8.62 12.01 -13.21
N SER A 164 -9.48 12.71 -12.46
CA SER A 164 -9.21 13.06 -11.07
C SER A 164 -9.07 11.80 -10.21
N LEU A 165 -9.95 10.83 -10.44
CA LEU A 165 -9.89 9.53 -9.75
C LEU A 165 -8.64 8.73 -10.14
N LEU A 166 -8.31 8.64 -11.44
CA LEU A 166 -7.08 7.98 -11.88
C LEU A 166 -5.83 8.66 -11.32
N ARG A 167 -5.80 9.99 -11.29
CA ARG A 167 -4.68 10.76 -10.70
C ARG A 167 -4.48 10.40 -9.23
N LEU A 168 -5.57 10.31 -8.46
CA LEU A 168 -5.51 9.90 -7.07
C LEU A 168 -4.89 8.50 -6.92
N PHE A 169 -5.35 7.54 -7.72
CA PHE A 169 -4.78 6.18 -7.72
C PHE A 169 -3.31 6.16 -8.13
N VAL A 170 -2.91 6.97 -9.10
CA VAL A 170 -1.50 7.08 -9.52
C VAL A 170 -0.63 7.64 -8.41
N GLN A 171 -1.10 8.67 -7.69
CA GLN A 171 -0.39 9.25 -6.56
C GLN A 171 -0.20 8.25 -5.40
N HIS A 172 -1.11 7.29 -5.28
CA HIS A 172 -1.09 6.25 -4.26
C HIS A 172 -0.88 4.84 -4.84
N ALA A 173 -0.23 4.73 -6.01
CA ALA A 173 -0.06 3.47 -6.71
C ALA A 173 0.59 2.40 -5.80
N GLY A 174 0.04 1.18 -5.83
CA GLY A 174 0.44 0.06 -4.97
C GLY A 174 -0.19 0.07 -3.57
N LYS A 175 -0.77 1.19 -3.12
CA LYS A 175 -1.50 1.26 -1.83
C LYS A 175 -2.97 0.89 -2.00
N VAL A 176 -3.54 0.31 -0.95
CA VAL A 176 -5.00 0.19 -0.83
C VAL A 176 -5.55 1.53 -0.38
N LEU A 177 -6.50 2.07 -1.14
CA LEU A 177 -7.28 3.24 -0.75
C LEU A 177 -8.68 2.79 -0.30
N THR A 178 -9.10 3.21 0.88
CA THR A 178 -10.45 2.92 1.37
C THR A 178 -11.49 3.70 0.59
N HIS A 179 -12.74 3.22 0.60
CA HIS A 179 -13.86 3.96 -0.01
C HIS A 179 -13.93 5.39 0.53
N GLY A 180 -13.78 5.56 1.86
CA GLY A 180 -13.82 6.86 2.51
C GLY A 180 -12.67 7.79 2.09
N GLN A 181 -11.44 7.26 1.94
CA GLN A 181 -10.30 8.04 1.43
C GLN A 181 -10.57 8.52 0.01
N ILE A 182 -11.00 7.62 -0.88
CA ILE A 182 -11.25 7.94 -2.28
C ILE A 182 -12.35 9.01 -2.41
N LEU A 183 -13.46 8.83 -1.71
CA LEU A 183 -14.58 9.78 -1.75
C LEU A 183 -14.16 11.16 -1.22
N ARG A 184 -13.43 11.20 -0.11
CA ARG A 184 -12.94 12.42 0.52
C ARG A 184 -11.97 13.19 -0.36
N GLU A 185 -11.04 12.51 -1.03
CA GLU A 185 -10.00 13.13 -1.85
C GLU A 185 -10.48 13.47 -3.27
N ALA A 186 -11.37 12.64 -3.86
CA ALA A 186 -11.86 12.86 -5.21
C ALA A 186 -13.04 13.86 -5.28
N TRP A 187 -13.94 13.85 -4.27
CA TRP A 187 -15.17 14.68 -4.26
C TRP A 187 -15.31 15.62 -3.06
N GLY A 188 -14.41 15.55 -2.05
CA GLY A 188 -14.47 16.37 -0.84
C GLY A 188 -15.38 15.79 0.26
N ARG A 189 -15.37 16.47 1.43
CA ARG A 189 -15.99 15.93 2.67
C ARG A 189 -17.51 15.76 2.63
N GLN A 190 -18.21 16.37 1.70
CA GLN A 190 -19.70 16.36 1.68
C GLN A 190 -20.30 15.10 1.02
N GLU A 191 -19.51 14.29 0.31
CA GLU A 191 -20.00 13.12 -0.43
C GLU A 191 -19.45 11.79 0.10
N SER A 192 -19.06 11.73 1.38
CA SER A 192 -18.38 10.58 1.99
C SER A 192 -19.19 9.26 2.02
N ASP A 193 -20.49 9.28 1.73
CA ASP A 193 -21.35 8.10 1.84
C ASP A 193 -21.78 7.50 0.47
N ASN A 194 -21.37 8.10 -0.65
CA ASN A 194 -21.83 7.66 -1.98
C ASN A 194 -20.94 6.60 -2.63
N THR A 195 -20.79 5.46 -1.97
CA THR A 195 -20.02 4.32 -2.50
C THR A 195 -20.61 3.76 -3.80
N GLY A 196 -21.92 3.93 -4.03
CA GLY A 196 -22.58 3.53 -5.27
C GLY A 196 -22.03 4.30 -6.47
N GLN A 197 -21.90 5.61 -6.35
CA GLN A 197 -21.33 6.46 -7.41
C GLN A 197 -19.86 6.12 -7.68
N LEU A 198 -19.07 5.87 -6.63
CA LEU A 198 -17.69 5.44 -6.78
C LEU A 198 -17.58 4.16 -7.63
N ARG A 199 -18.41 3.15 -7.35
CA ARG A 199 -18.43 1.89 -8.11
C ARG A 199 -18.68 2.11 -9.60
N VAL A 200 -19.57 3.03 -9.95
CA VAL A 200 -19.85 3.38 -11.35
C VAL A 200 -18.61 3.97 -12.03
N TYR A 201 -17.90 4.90 -11.38
CA TYR A 201 -16.67 5.47 -11.95
C TYR A 201 -15.52 4.45 -12.02
N ILE A 202 -15.42 3.53 -11.07
CA ILE A 202 -14.46 2.42 -11.15
C ILE A 202 -14.76 1.54 -12.38
N THR A 203 -16.03 1.23 -12.64
CA THR A 203 -16.42 0.49 -13.84
C THR A 203 -16.02 1.25 -15.11
N TYR A 204 -16.33 2.55 -15.20
CA TYR A 204 -15.94 3.35 -16.36
C TYR A 204 -14.41 3.43 -16.57
N LEU A 205 -13.64 3.49 -15.48
CA LEU A 205 -12.18 3.44 -15.58
C LEU A 205 -11.71 2.09 -16.09
N ARG A 206 -12.26 0.97 -15.56
CA ARG A 206 -11.92 -0.36 -16.02
C ARG A 206 -12.23 -0.57 -17.49
N ASP A 207 -13.40 -0.13 -17.95
CA ASP A 207 -13.80 -0.21 -19.36
C ASP A 207 -12.80 0.49 -20.31
N LYS A 208 -12.08 1.50 -19.81
CA LYS A 208 -11.12 2.27 -20.60
C LYS A 208 -9.67 1.85 -20.42
N LEU A 209 -9.32 1.25 -19.30
CA LEU A 209 -7.92 0.98 -18.94
C LEU A 209 -7.55 -0.50 -18.96
N GLU A 210 -8.50 -1.39 -18.67
CA GLU A 210 -8.27 -2.83 -18.60
C GLU A 210 -8.39 -3.50 -19.96
N ALA A 211 -7.72 -4.65 -20.14
CA ALA A 211 -7.95 -5.52 -21.28
C ALA A 211 -9.29 -6.26 -21.15
N ASN A 212 -9.59 -6.72 -19.94
CA ASN A 212 -10.84 -7.34 -19.55
C ASN A 212 -11.38 -6.66 -18.28
N PRO A 213 -12.40 -5.78 -18.40
CA PRO A 213 -12.97 -5.09 -17.23
C PRO A 213 -13.55 -6.00 -16.15
N SER A 214 -13.96 -7.23 -16.52
CA SER A 214 -14.52 -8.23 -15.59
C SER A 214 -13.43 -8.94 -14.79
N GLU A 215 -12.19 -8.95 -15.28
CA GLU A 215 -11.00 -9.54 -14.65
C GLU A 215 -9.88 -8.49 -14.59
N PRO A 216 -10.04 -7.44 -13.77
CA PRO A 216 -9.13 -6.31 -13.77
C PRO A 216 -7.75 -6.70 -13.24
N GLU A 217 -6.70 -6.23 -13.91
CA GLU A 217 -5.29 -6.43 -13.54
C GLU A 217 -4.64 -5.15 -13.02
N LEU A 218 -5.13 -3.97 -13.43
CA LEU A 218 -4.59 -2.67 -13.05
C LEU A 218 -5.31 -2.10 -11.82
N LEU A 219 -6.65 -2.05 -11.85
CA LEU A 219 -7.46 -1.44 -10.79
C LEU A 219 -8.22 -2.52 -10.02
N LEU A 220 -7.57 -3.07 -8.99
CA LEU A 220 -8.09 -4.17 -8.20
C LEU A 220 -9.11 -3.70 -7.16
N THR A 221 -10.08 -4.58 -6.85
CA THR A 221 -10.99 -4.42 -5.71
C THR A 221 -10.38 -5.11 -4.49
N GLU A 222 -10.31 -4.41 -3.36
CA GLU A 222 -10.08 -4.99 -2.04
C GLU A 222 -11.47 -5.11 -1.36
N PRO A 223 -12.04 -6.32 -1.31
CA PRO A 223 -13.42 -6.51 -0.89
C PRO A 223 -13.74 -5.89 0.45
N GLY A 224 -14.83 -5.13 0.52
CA GLY A 224 -15.29 -4.42 1.71
C GLY A 224 -14.47 -3.18 2.08
N VAL A 225 -13.26 -3.04 1.59
CA VAL A 225 -12.30 -1.99 1.97
C VAL A 225 -12.26 -0.85 0.95
N GLY A 226 -11.96 -1.17 -0.33
CA GLY A 226 -11.76 -0.14 -1.35
C GLY A 226 -11.09 -0.67 -2.61
N TYR A 227 -10.13 0.09 -3.14
CA TYR A 227 -9.48 -0.22 -4.41
C TYR A 227 -7.98 0.05 -4.36
N ARG A 228 -7.23 -0.61 -5.27
CA ARG A 228 -5.80 -0.47 -5.42
C ARG A 228 -5.43 -0.38 -6.91
N LEU A 229 -4.62 0.59 -7.28
CA LEU A 229 -3.94 0.59 -8.58
C LEU A 229 -2.66 -0.22 -8.45
N VAL A 230 -2.53 -1.29 -9.23
CA VAL A 230 -1.33 -2.12 -9.27
C VAL A 230 -0.20 -1.36 -9.95
N PHE A 231 1.00 -1.52 -9.42
CA PHE A 231 2.22 -1.02 -10.03
C PHE A 231 3.09 -2.22 -10.43
N THR A 232 3.26 -2.43 -11.73
CA THR A 232 4.17 -3.40 -12.32
C THR A 232 5.23 -2.67 -13.16
N GLU A 233 6.48 -3.07 -13.00
CA GLU A 233 7.59 -2.57 -13.84
C GLU A 233 7.48 -3.06 -15.27
#